data_e6c01329c058f6630a3f8b11cbf17a76
#
_entry.id   e6c01329c058f6630a3f8b11cbf17a76
#
_cell.length_a   1.000
_cell.length_b   1.000
_cell.length_c   1.000
_cell.angle_alpha   90.00
_cell.angle_beta   90.00
_cell.angle_gamma   90.00
#
_symmetry.space_group_name_H-M   'P 1'
#
loop_
_entity.id
_entity.type
_entity.pdbx_description
1 polymer ?
#
loop_
_entity_poly.entity_id
_entity_poly.type
_entity_poly.pdbx_seq_one_letter_code
_entity_poly.pdbx_strand_id
1 'polypeptide(L)' 'MIENKLKIARVTNGNLTQAEVAEKVGCSRQTINSIENNKFVPSVELALRIAQLLHVRIEDIFFLT' A
#
# COMPACT_ATOMS: atom_id res chain seq x y z
N MET A 1 -6.86 14.98 5.12
CA MET A 1 -6.18 13.79 5.68
C MET A 1 -6.16 12.71 4.63
N ILE A 2 -5.10 11.93 4.57
CA ILE A 2 -5.00 10.81 3.63
C ILE A 2 -5.39 9.53 4.34
N GLU A 3 -6.29 8.76 3.72
CA GLU A 3 -6.62 7.43 4.17
C GLU A 3 -6.35 6.43 3.06
N ASN A 4 -6.38 5.15 3.40
CA ASN A 4 -6.06 4.13 2.41
C ASN A 4 -6.89 2.87 2.56
N LYS A 5 -6.98 2.12 1.47
CA LYS A 5 -7.58 0.80 1.41
C LYS A 5 -6.52 -0.25 1.05
N LEU A 6 -5.29 -0.04 1.50
CA LEU A 6 -4.17 -0.92 1.13
C LEU A 6 -4.40 -2.35 1.59
N LYS A 7 -4.88 -2.54 2.80
CA LYS A 7 -5.11 -3.89 3.32
C LYS A 7 -6.11 -4.66 2.45
N ILE A 8 -7.22 -4.01 2.12
CA ILE A 8 -8.25 -4.63 1.27
C ILE A 8 -7.68 -4.93 -0.11
N ALA A 9 -6.98 -3.96 -0.70
CA ALA A 9 -6.40 -4.13 -2.03
C ALA A 9 -5.36 -5.26 -2.05
N ARG A 10 -4.55 -5.34 -1.00
CA ARG A 10 -3.50 -6.36 -0.88
C ARG A 10 -4.13 -7.77 -0.83
N VAL A 11 -5.16 -7.93 -0.05
CA VAL A 11 -5.82 -9.23 0.09
C VAL A 11 -6.63 -9.59 -1.16
N THR A 12 -7.31 -8.60 -1.74
CA THR A 12 -8.18 -8.82 -2.90
C THR A 12 -7.37 -9.07 -4.18
N ASN A 13 -6.24 -8.37 -4.34
CA ASN A 13 -5.48 -8.41 -5.59
C ASN A 13 -4.21 -9.25 -5.44
N GLY A 14 -4.37 -10.53 -5.16
CA GLY A 14 -3.26 -11.48 -5.10
C GLY A 14 -3.08 -12.15 -3.75
N ASN A 15 -3.88 -11.77 -2.76
CA ASN A 15 -3.80 -12.34 -1.42
C ASN A 15 -2.38 -12.29 -0.86
N LEU A 16 -1.72 -11.14 -1.02
CA LEU A 16 -0.34 -10.95 -0.60
C LEU A 16 -0.27 -10.60 0.87
N THR A 17 0.78 -11.07 1.55
CA THR A 17 1.05 -10.65 2.92
C THR A 17 1.72 -9.28 2.93
N GLN A 18 1.75 -8.62 4.10
CA GLN A 18 2.47 -7.37 4.25
C GLN A 18 3.94 -7.54 3.87
N ALA A 19 4.55 -8.65 4.28
CA ALA A 19 5.95 -8.94 3.99
C ALA A 19 6.20 -9.09 2.49
N GLU A 20 5.28 -9.75 1.78
CA GLU A 20 5.41 -9.95 0.34
C GLU A 20 5.32 -8.62 -0.41
N VAL A 21 4.36 -7.77 -0.04
CA VAL A 21 4.25 -6.44 -0.65
C VAL A 21 5.51 -5.63 -0.38
N ALA A 22 5.97 -5.62 0.87
CA ALA A 22 7.17 -4.87 1.27
C ALA A 22 8.38 -5.29 0.45
N GLU A 23 8.61 -6.58 0.30
CA GLU A 23 9.72 -7.10 -0.48
C GLU A 23 9.65 -6.65 -1.93
N LYS A 24 8.47 -6.75 -2.52
CA LYS A 24 8.30 -6.44 -3.96
C LYS A 24 8.41 -4.95 -4.26
N VAL A 25 8.04 -4.08 -3.33
CA VAL A 25 8.13 -2.63 -3.55
C VAL A 25 9.38 -2.00 -2.95
N GLY A 26 10.18 -2.78 -2.22
CA GLY A 26 11.47 -2.31 -1.72
C GLY A 26 11.40 -1.51 -0.43
N CYS A 27 10.54 -1.91 0.51
CA CYS A 27 10.49 -1.30 1.84
C CYS A 27 10.38 -2.39 2.91
N SER A 28 10.31 -1.98 4.17
CA SER A 28 10.17 -2.95 5.26
C SER A 28 8.72 -3.32 5.47
N ARG A 29 8.49 -4.51 6.04
CA ARG A 29 7.15 -4.94 6.44
C ARG A 29 6.52 -3.94 7.41
N GLN A 30 7.34 -3.39 8.32
CA GLN A 30 6.86 -2.40 9.28
C GLN A 30 6.31 -1.17 8.58
N THR A 31 6.93 -0.75 7.48
CA THR A 31 6.46 0.38 6.69
C THR A 31 5.06 0.10 6.13
N ILE A 32 4.85 -1.08 5.57
CA ILE A 32 3.53 -1.45 5.05
C ILE A 32 2.49 -1.47 6.17
N ASN A 33 2.85 -2.06 7.32
CA ASN A 33 1.95 -2.09 8.46
C ASN A 33 1.57 -0.69 8.93
N SER A 34 2.55 0.22 8.99
CA SER A 34 2.30 1.60 9.40
C SER A 34 1.40 2.34 8.42
N ILE A 35 1.57 2.09 7.13
CA ILE A 35 0.70 2.68 6.11
C ILE A 35 -0.74 2.18 6.30
N GLU A 36 -0.93 0.88 6.47
CA GLU A 36 -2.26 0.29 6.62
C GLU A 36 -2.97 0.81 7.87
N ASN A 37 -2.22 1.16 8.90
CA ASN A 37 -2.77 1.69 10.14
C ASN A 37 -2.85 3.22 10.17
N ASN A 38 -2.65 3.89 9.04
CA ASN A 38 -2.71 5.33 8.91
C ASN A 38 -1.71 6.07 9.80
N LYS A 39 -0.58 5.44 10.11
CA LYS A 39 0.48 6.03 10.92
C LYS A 39 1.62 6.59 10.07
N PHE A 40 1.62 6.32 8.79
CA PHE A 40 2.65 6.76 7.87
C PHE A 40 2.06 6.96 6.49
N VAL A 41 2.34 8.12 5.89
CA VAL A 41 1.93 8.42 4.51
C VAL A 41 3.12 8.15 3.61
N PRO A 42 3.01 7.23 2.65
CA PRO A 42 4.14 6.89 1.80
C PRO A 42 4.49 8.02 0.85
N SER A 43 5.72 8.01 0.37
CA SER A 43 6.13 8.90 -0.72
C SER A 43 5.29 8.58 -1.96
N VAL A 44 5.25 9.53 -2.90
CA VAL A 44 4.55 9.30 -4.17
C VAL A 44 5.13 8.09 -4.88
N GLU A 45 6.45 7.97 -4.88
CA GLU A 45 7.10 6.83 -5.54
C GLU A 45 6.68 5.51 -4.92
N LEU A 46 6.70 5.41 -3.60
CA LEU A 46 6.31 4.17 -2.92
C LEU A 46 4.83 3.85 -3.18
N ALA A 47 3.97 4.86 -3.12
CA ALA A 47 2.55 4.68 -3.37
C ALA A 47 2.30 4.17 -4.79
N LEU A 48 3.01 4.72 -5.78
CA LEU A 48 2.88 4.27 -7.17
C LEU A 48 3.39 2.85 -7.37
N ARG A 49 4.49 2.48 -6.69
CA ARG A 49 5.00 1.11 -6.75
C ARG A 49 4.00 0.11 -6.19
N ILE A 50 3.35 0.47 -5.09
CA ILE A 50 2.33 -0.38 -4.47
C ILE A 50 1.14 -0.54 -5.43
N ALA A 51 0.65 0.55 -5.98
CA ALA A 51 -0.49 0.52 -6.91
C ALA A 51 -0.16 -0.33 -8.14
N GLN A 52 1.04 -0.17 -8.68
CA GLN A 52 1.49 -0.95 -9.83
C GLN A 52 1.57 -2.43 -9.51
N LEU A 53 2.11 -2.78 -8.35
CA LEU A 53 2.20 -4.17 -7.91
C LEU A 53 0.82 -4.82 -7.84
N LEU A 54 -0.16 -4.09 -7.32
CA LEU A 54 -1.51 -4.61 -7.11
C LEU A 54 -2.40 -4.44 -8.34
N HIS A 55 -1.88 -3.88 -9.43
CA HIS A 55 -2.61 -3.68 -10.69
C HIS A 55 -3.87 -2.84 -10.49
N VAL A 56 -3.75 -1.80 -9.66
CA VAL A 56 -4.84 -0.85 -9.41
C VAL A 56 -4.30 0.57 -9.58
N ARG A 57 -5.21 1.53 -9.63
CA ARG A 57 -4.83 2.94 -9.69
C ARG A 57 -4.48 3.42 -8.30
N ILE A 58 -3.57 4.40 -8.21
CA ILE A 58 -3.17 4.93 -6.91
C ILE A 58 -4.37 5.47 -6.13
N GLU A 59 -5.31 6.11 -6.81
CA GLU A 59 -6.49 6.67 -6.14
C GLU A 59 -7.49 5.59 -5.70
N ASP A 60 -7.32 4.35 -6.14
CA ASP A 60 -8.10 3.23 -5.64
C ASP A 60 -7.61 2.78 -4.27
N ILE A 61 -6.37 3.15 -3.91
CA ILE A 61 -5.76 2.78 -2.64
C ILE A 61 -5.70 3.97 -1.69
N PHE A 62 -5.21 5.12 -2.17
CA PHE A 62 -4.98 6.31 -1.33
C PHE A 62 -5.92 7.42 -1.75
N PHE A 63 -6.56 8.05 -0.77
CA PHE A 63 -7.54 9.10 -1.06
C PHE A 63 -7.62 10.11 0.08
N LEU A 64 -8.14 11.28 -0.25
CA LEU A 64 -8.35 12.33 0.74
C LEU A 64 -9.74 12.19 1.37
N THR A 65 -9.81 12.50 2.64
CA THR A 65 -11.09 12.53 3.37
C THR A 65 -11.34 13.88 4.01
#